data_3d91c6fd27b7f53e79c68c637a5fdabc
#
_entry.id   3d91c6fd27b7f53e79c68c637a5fdabc
#
_cell.length_a   1.000
_cell.length_b   1.000
_cell.length_c   1.000
_cell.angle_alpha   90.00
_cell.angle_beta   90.00
_cell.angle_gamma   90.00
#
_symmetry.space_group_name_H-M   'P 1'
#
loop_
_entity.id
_entity.type
_entity.pdbx_description
1 polymer ?
#
loop_
_entity_poly.entity_id
_entity_poly.type
_entity_poly.pdbx_seq_one_letter_code
_entity_poly.pdbx_strand_id
1 'polypeptide(L)'
;MKSITKRGRRRLIVLAALAAFAVLVFVSANIPAVAETFFARGVTHGLGYALHFVTNYIPISFYEWTALLLIAGGIALFVGIIILLCKKRWPRLLGWLYRLGVAVLCVLIAFGLLYSPLYNRAPVISALGLTPTEVTEEKLYAAAEYYVEELNAVSAKLSHDEEGNVVPGHSFEELADILNGEFDKQEGDYFAGWEVRPKKVVMSVPMSYLGI
;
A
#
# COMPACT_ATOMS: atom_id res chain seq x y z
N MET A 1 -7.77 -0.02 -45.43
CA MET A 1 -7.16 0.06 -44.07
C MET A 1 -6.10 1.15 -44.07
N LYS A 2 -6.26 2.25 -43.29
CA LYS A 2 -5.22 3.28 -43.17
C LYS A 2 -4.02 2.67 -42.42
N SER A 3 -2.84 2.72 -43.04
CA SER A 3 -1.61 2.23 -42.41
C SER A 3 -1.35 3.00 -41.11
N ILE A 4 -1.00 2.30 -40.04
CA ILE A 4 -0.66 2.87 -38.76
C ILE A 4 0.64 3.71 -38.94
N THR A 5 0.61 4.96 -38.53
CA THR A 5 1.81 5.83 -38.60
C THR A 5 2.96 5.25 -37.79
N LYS A 6 4.22 5.51 -38.17
CA LYS A 6 5.42 5.10 -37.40
C LYS A 6 5.31 5.45 -35.91
N ARG A 7 4.77 6.61 -35.59
CA ARG A 7 4.53 7.06 -34.20
C ARG A 7 3.47 6.22 -33.50
N GLY A 8 2.38 5.85 -34.17
CA GLY A 8 1.33 4.99 -33.64
C GLY A 8 1.85 3.58 -33.35
N ARG A 9 2.63 3.00 -34.28
CA ARG A 9 3.27 1.70 -34.09
C ARG A 9 4.20 1.67 -32.88
N ARG A 10 5.06 2.70 -32.71
CA ARG A 10 5.95 2.79 -31.52
C ARG A 10 5.17 2.86 -30.22
N ARG A 11 4.06 3.60 -30.15
CA ARG A 11 3.21 3.69 -28.98
C ARG A 11 2.57 2.35 -28.62
N LEU A 12 2.08 1.61 -29.62
CA LEU A 12 1.52 0.28 -29.41
C LEU A 12 2.57 -0.71 -28.90
N ILE A 13 3.78 -0.66 -29.44
CA ILE A 13 4.89 -1.52 -29.00
C ILE A 13 5.22 -1.23 -27.52
N VAL A 14 5.29 0.05 -27.11
CA VAL A 14 5.57 0.40 -25.72
C VAL A 14 4.46 -0.08 -24.79
N LEU A 15 3.20 0.12 -25.14
CA LEU A 15 2.09 -0.39 -24.33
C LEU A 15 2.09 -1.92 -24.24
N ALA A 16 2.32 -2.61 -25.34
CA ALA A 16 2.40 -4.07 -25.37
C ALA A 16 3.57 -4.59 -24.52
N ALA A 17 4.73 -3.95 -24.59
CA ALA A 17 5.89 -4.31 -23.77
C ALA A 17 5.62 -4.11 -22.28
N LEU A 18 5.03 -2.96 -21.88
CA LEU A 18 4.66 -2.70 -20.51
C LEU A 18 3.59 -3.66 -19.99
N ALA A 19 2.59 -3.97 -20.82
CA ALA A 19 1.54 -4.93 -20.47
C ALA A 19 2.13 -6.34 -20.30
N ALA A 20 3.00 -6.78 -21.20
CA ALA A 20 3.67 -8.07 -21.09
C ALA A 20 4.54 -8.14 -19.82
N PHE A 21 5.25 -7.05 -19.49
CA PHE A 21 6.05 -6.96 -18.27
C PHE A 21 5.16 -6.99 -17.03
N ALA A 22 4.03 -6.26 -17.01
CA ALA A 22 3.08 -6.31 -15.91
C ALA A 22 2.55 -7.73 -15.69
N VAL A 23 2.14 -8.42 -16.76
CA VAL A 23 1.70 -9.83 -16.68
C VAL A 23 2.80 -10.73 -16.13
N LEU A 24 4.04 -10.58 -16.58
CA LEU A 24 5.18 -11.35 -16.09
C LEU A 24 5.39 -11.13 -14.58
N VAL A 25 5.33 -9.89 -14.12
CA VAL A 25 5.46 -9.55 -12.69
C VAL A 25 4.35 -10.22 -11.87
N PHE A 26 3.08 -10.06 -12.29
CA PHE A 26 1.96 -10.65 -11.55
C PHE A 26 1.99 -12.18 -11.56
N VAL A 27 2.30 -12.82 -12.69
CA VAL A 27 2.42 -14.28 -12.77
C VAL A 27 3.53 -14.78 -11.85
N SER A 28 4.71 -14.15 -11.90
CA SER A 28 5.85 -14.56 -11.07
C SER A 28 5.61 -14.29 -9.57
N ALA A 29 4.89 -13.21 -9.23
CA ALA A 29 4.52 -12.89 -7.85
C ALA A 29 3.51 -13.89 -7.24
N ASN A 30 2.78 -14.65 -8.06
CA ASN A 30 1.87 -15.70 -7.61
C ASN A 30 2.55 -17.05 -7.37
N ILE A 31 3.85 -17.19 -7.65
CA ILE A 31 4.62 -18.39 -7.34
C ILE A 31 5.23 -18.21 -5.93
N PRO A 32 4.79 -18.97 -4.89
CA PRO A 32 5.19 -18.71 -3.50
C PRO A 32 6.69 -18.63 -3.27
N ALA A 33 7.47 -19.53 -3.88
CA ALA A 33 8.94 -19.53 -3.76
C ALA A 33 9.57 -18.25 -4.37
N VAL A 34 9.03 -17.76 -5.51
CA VAL A 34 9.50 -16.54 -6.16
C VAL A 34 9.03 -15.30 -5.38
N ALA A 35 7.78 -15.33 -4.89
CA ALA A 35 7.24 -14.28 -4.05
C ALA A 35 8.09 -14.06 -2.78
N GLU A 36 8.49 -15.13 -2.12
CA GLU A 36 9.28 -15.06 -0.89
C GLU A 36 10.74 -14.66 -1.18
N THR A 37 11.45 -15.37 -2.08
CA THR A 37 12.89 -15.21 -2.22
C THR A 37 13.27 -14.01 -3.09
N PHE A 38 12.67 -13.88 -4.28
CA PHE A 38 13.04 -12.85 -5.23
C PHE A 38 12.36 -11.51 -4.92
N PHE A 39 11.05 -11.53 -4.68
CA PHE A 39 10.32 -10.28 -4.43
C PHE A 39 10.45 -9.84 -2.98
N ALA A 40 9.89 -10.57 -2.02
CA ALA A 40 9.77 -10.08 -0.65
C ALA A 40 11.12 -9.80 0.00
N ARG A 41 12.06 -10.74 -0.09
CA ARG A 41 13.43 -10.58 0.49
C ARG A 41 14.38 -9.80 -0.42
N GLY A 42 14.10 -9.69 -1.71
CA GLY A 42 14.95 -9.00 -2.68
C GLY A 42 14.38 -7.65 -3.09
N VAL A 43 13.58 -7.65 -4.17
CA VAL A 43 13.13 -6.42 -4.83
C VAL A 43 12.29 -5.54 -3.90
N THR A 44 11.29 -6.11 -3.24
CA THR A 44 10.38 -5.35 -2.36
C THR A 44 11.13 -4.82 -1.15
N HIS A 45 11.99 -5.63 -0.54
CA HIS A 45 12.83 -5.23 0.58
C HIS A 45 13.79 -4.10 0.18
N GLY A 46 14.52 -4.24 -0.93
CA GLY A 46 15.45 -3.22 -1.41
C GLY A 46 14.78 -1.90 -1.79
N LEU A 47 13.62 -1.96 -2.49
CA LEU A 47 12.84 -0.77 -2.80
C LEU A 47 12.22 -0.15 -1.54
N GLY A 48 11.75 -0.99 -0.60
CA GLY A 48 11.24 -0.54 0.70
C GLY A 48 12.28 0.22 1.48
N TYR A 49 13.51 -0.32 1.56
CA TYR A 49 14.63 0.35 2.20
C TYR A 49 14.97 1.70 1.56
N ALA A 50 15.05 1.75 0.22
CA ALA A 50 15.33 3.00 -0.49
C ALA A 50 14.22 4.05 -0.27
N LEU A 51 12.95 3.64 -0.32
CA LEU A 51 11.82 4.51 -0.04
C LEU A 51 11.81 4.98 1.42
N HIS A 52 12.07 4.07 2.37
CA HIS A 52 12.18 4.39 3.78
C HIS A 52 13.24 5.46 4.01
N PHE A 53 14.44 5.30 3.45
CA PHE A 53 15.52 6.28 3.58
C PHE A 53 15.09 7.68 3.17
N VAL A 54 14.31 7.82 2.09
CA VAL A 54 13.79 9.13 1.64
C VAL A 54 12.63 9.60 2.51
N THR A 55 11.67 8.72 2.78
CA THR A 55 10.41 9.11 3.45
C THR A 55 10.55 9.30 4.95
N ASN A 56 11.56 8.69 5.58
CA ASN A 56 11.73 8.78 7.03
C ASN A 56 12.03 10.22 7.51
N TYR A 57 12.66 11.02 6.66
CA TYR A 57 12.93 12.44 6.96
C TYR A 57 11.72 13.37 6.79
N ILE A 58 10.61 12.86 6.23
CA ILE A 58 9.42 13.67 5.94
C ILE A 58 8.33 13.32 6.95
N PRO A 59 7.91 14.27 7.81
CA PRO A 59 7.01 13.99 8.93
C PRO A 59 5.54 13.82 8.53
N ILE A 60 5.20 14.06 7.23
CA ILE A 60 3.83 14.00 6.73
C ILE A 60 3.52 12.66 6.06
N SER A 61 2.26 12.27 6.09
CA SER A 61 1.77 11.08 5.40
C SER A 61 1.70 11.31 3.88
N PHE A 62 2.58 10.65 3.13
CA PHE A 62 2.52 10.66 1.66
C PHE A 62 1.23 10.06 1.11
N TYR A 63 0.60 9.17 1.87
CA TYR A 63 -0.63 8.53 1.48
C TYR A 63 -1.76 9.55 1.28
N GLU A 64 -1.96 10.45 2.23
CA GLU A 64 -2.97 11.49 2.16
C GLU A 64 -2.78 12.40 0.94
N TRP A 65 -1.56 12.86 0.73
CA TRP A 65 -1.24 13.73 -0.41
C TRP A 65 -1.39 12.99 -1.74
N THR A 66 -1.01 11.72 -1.79
CA THR A 66 -1.17 10.88 -2.99
C THR A 66 -2.65 10.68 -3.30
N ALA A 67 -3.49 10.40 -2.30
CA ALA A 67 -4.93 10.27 -2.48
C ALA A 67 -5.56 11.56 -3.05
N LEU A 68 -5.23 12.73 -2.48
CA LEU A 68 -5.71 14.00 -2.99
C LEU A 68 -5.26 14.29 -4.43
N LEU A 69 -3.98 14.03 -4.73
CA LEU A 69 -3.45 14.22 -6.09
C LEU A 69 -4.10 13.27 -7.09
N LEU A 70 -4.39 12.03 -6.70
CA LEU A 70 -5.09 11.07 -7.56
C LEU A 70 -6.54 11.51 -7.82
N ILE A 71 -7.26 11.99 -6.80
CA ILE A 71 -8.63 12.51 -6.94
C ILE A 71 -8.62 13.74 -7.87
N ALA A 72 -7.80 14.74 -7.56
CA ALA A 72 -7.72 15.97 -8.35
C ALA A 72 -7.26 15.68 -9.79
N GLY A 73 -6.26 14.81 -9.96
CA GLY A 73 -5.76 14.37 -11.26
C GLY A 73 -6.81 13.59 -12.05
N GLY A 74 -7.59 12.73 -11.39
CA GLY A 74 -8.72 12.01 -11.99
C GLY A 74 -9.80 12.94 -12.50
N ILE A 75 -10.21 13.93 -11.70
CA ILE A 75 -11.17 14.95 -12.11
C ILE A 75 -10.65 15.75 -13.31
N ALA A 76 -9.40 16.23 -13.24
CA ALA A 76 -8.79 17.00 -14.32
C ALA A 76 -8.67 16.17 -15.62
N LEU A 77 -8.34 14.90 -15.51
CA LEU A 77 -8.31 13.95 -16.63
C LEU A 77 -9.69 13.78 -17.25
N PHE A 78 -10.70 13.54 -16.42
CA PHE A 78 -12.09 13.35 -16.86
C PHE A 78 -12.61 14.57 -17.61
N VAL A 79 -12.48 15.77 -17.01
CA VAL A 79 -12.85 17.03 -17.65
C VAL A 79 -12.08 17.27 -18.94
N GLY A 80 -10.77 16.99 -18.93
CA GLY A 80 -9.93 17.12 -20.13
C GLY A 80 -10.37 16.21 -21.28
N ILE A 81 -10.76 14.96 -20.97
CA ILE A 81 -11.30 14.02 -21.97
C ILE A 81 -12.59 14.56 -22.56
N ILE A 82 -13.54 15.03 -21.73
CA ILE A 82 -14.81 15.63 -22.21
C ILE A 82 -14.56 16.81 -23.14
N ILE A 83 -13.67 17.74 -22.74
CA ILE A 83 -13.32 18.90 -23.57
C ILE A 83 -12.74 18.46 -24.93
N LEU A 84 -11.85 17.47 -24.94
CA LEU A 84 -11.24 16.98 -26.18
C LEU A 84 -12.26 16.27 -27.09
N LEU A 85 -13.21 15.55 -26.52
CA LEU A 85 -14.33 14.92 -27.23
C LEU A 85 -15.26 15.99 -27.85
N CYS A 86 -15.71 16.96 -27.06
CA CYS A 86 -16.57 18.05 -27.53
C CYS A 86 -15.90 18.87 -28.64
N LYS A 87 -14.59 19.13 -28.54
CA LYS A 87 -13.80 19.82 -29.54
C LYS A 87 -13.38 18.93 -30.73
N LYS A 88 -13.77 17.67 -30.74
CA LYS A 88 -13.42 16.68 -31.80
C LYS A 88 -11.92 16.60 -32.10
N ARG A 89 -11.07 16.80 -31.07
CA ARG A 89 -9.60 16.80 -31.22
C ARG A 89 -9.01 15.40 -31.06
N TRP A 90 -9.43 14.45 -31.89
CA TRP A 90 -9.07 13.04 -31.85
C TRP A 90 -7.57 12.74 -31.71
N PRO A 91 -6.64 13.41 -32.45
CA PRO A 91 -5.21 13.12 -32.30
C PRO A 91 -4.64 13.47 -30.89
N ARG A 92 -5.19 14.52 -30.25
CA ARG A 92 -4.83 14.88 -28.88
C ARG A 92 -5.42 13.89 -27.88
N LEU A 93 -6.67 13.50 -28.06
CA LEU A 93 -7.33 12.49 -27.24
C LEU A 93 -6.56 11.17 -27.24
N LEU A 94 -6.19 10.65 -28.41
CA LEU A 94 -5.37 9.45 -28.53
C LEU A 94 -4.00 9.59 -27.84
N GLY A 95 -3.43 10.80 -27.86
CA GLY A 95 -2.20 11.09 -27.13
C GLY A 95 -2.37 11.04 -25.61
N TRP A 96 -3.50 11.50 -25.10
CA TRP A 96 -3.86 11.46 -23.69
C TRP A 96 -4.15 10.03 -23.23
N LEU A 97 -4.97 9.29 -23.99
CA LEU A 97 -5.26 7.88 -23.68
C LEU A 97 -3.99 7.02 -23.67
N TYR A 98 -3.04 7.27 -24.58
CA TYR A 98 -1.75 6.61 -24.54
C TYR A 98 -0.99 6.89 -23.23
N ARG A 99 -0.90 8.16 -22.82
CA ARG A 99 -0.22 8.54 -21.56
C ARG A 99 -0.90 7.92 -20.33
N LEU A 100 -2.24 7.94 -20.33
CA LEU A 100 -3.03 7.28 -19.29
C LEU A 100 -2.74 5.78 -19.24
N GLY A 101 -2.76 5.10 -20.40
CA GLY A 101 -2.43 3.68 -20.47
C GLY A 101 -1.03 3.36 -19.95
N VAL A 102 -0.03 4.19 -20.28
CA VAL A 102 1.32 4.05 -19.74
C VAL A 102 1.32 4.27 -18.23
N ALA A 103 0.66 5.32 -17.72
CA ALA A 103 0.60 5.60 -16.29
C ALA A 103 -0.07 4.45 -15.51
N VAL A 104 -1.19 3.95 -15.98
CA VAL A 104 -1.89 2.80 -15.36
C VAL A 104 -0.98 1.56 -15.34
N LEU A 105 -0.32 1.24 -16.44
CA LEU A 105 0.60 0.10 -16.49
C LEU A 105 1.80 0.28 -15.55
N CYS A 106 2.35 1.49 -15.44
CA CYS A 106 3.41 1.77 -14.47
C CYS A 106 2.94 1.59 -13.02
N VAL A 107 1.72 2.04 -12.69
CA VAL A 107 1.14 1.84 -11.35
C VAL A 107 0.91 0.35 -11.10
N LEU A 108 0.38 -0.40 -12.06
CA LEU A 108 0.19 -1.85 -11.93
C LEU A 108 1.51 -2.58 -11.73
N ILE A 109 2.56 -2.21 -12.47
CA ILE A 109 3.90 -2.78 -12.31
C ILE A 109 4.45 -2.46 -10.91
N ALA A 110 4.34 -1.22 -10.46
CA ALA A 110 4.79 -0.82 -9.13
C ALA A 110 4.03 -1.59 -8.03
N PHE A 111 2.71 -1.72 -8.15
CA PHE A 111 1.90 -2.53 -7.25
C PHE A 111 2.32 -4.01 -7.29
N GLY A 112 2.54 -4.56 -8.47
CA GLY A 112 3.01 -5.92 -8.66
C GLY A 112 4.39 -6.20 -8.06
N LEU A 113 5.29 -5.20 -8.04
CA LEU A 113 6.63 -5.33 -7.46
C LEU A 113 6.65 -5.13 -5.94
N LEU A 114 5.77 -4.26 -5.41
CA LEU A 114 5.84 -3.84 -4.00
C LEU A 114 4.82 -4.55 -3.11
N TYR A 115 3.63 -4.81 -3.61
CA TYR A 115 2.51 -5.31 -2.80
C TYR A 115 2.08 -6.74 -3.14
N SER A 116 1.90 -7.06 -4.43
CA SER A 116 1.37 -8.35 -4.85
C SER A 116 2.12 -9.56 -4.27
N PRO A 117 3.46 -9.55 -4.22
CA PRO A 117 4.20 -10.68 -3.65
C PRO A 117 3.93 -10.90 -2.17
N LEU A 118 3.60 -9.84 -1.41
CA LEU A 118 3.38 -9.94 0.04
C LEU A 118 2.16 -10.80 0.39
N TYR A 119 1.16 -10.85 -0.50
CA TYR A 119 -0.03 -11.68 -0.32
C TYR A 119 0.22 -13.18 -0.57
N ASN A 120 1.31 -13.50 -1.26
CA ASN A 120 1.67 -14.87 -1.62
C ASN A 120 2.88 -15.41 -0.83
N ARG A 121 3.29 -14.70 0.20
CA ARG A 121 4.33 -15.14 1.13
C ARG A 121 3.87 -16.32 1.98
N ALA A 122 4.83 -17.04 2.52
CA ALA A 122 4.55 -18.03 3.56
C ALA A 122 3.78 -17.36 4.73
N PRO A 123 2.76 -18.01 5.30
CA PRO A 123 2.01 -17.44 6.41
C PRO A 123 2.91 -17.11 7.61
N VAL A 124 2.67 -15.97 8.26
CA VAL A 124 3.42 -15.52 9.45
C VAL A 124 3.42 -16.60 10.54
N ILE A 125 2.33 -17.32 10.68
CA ILE A 125 2.20 -18.41 11.63
C ILE A 125 3.31 -19.48 11.47
N SER A 126 3.71 -19.77 10.22
CA SER A 126 4.80 -20.71 9.92
C SER A 126 6.16 -20.15 10.33
N ALA A 127 6.38 -18.86 10.17
CA ALA A 127 7.64 -18.21 10.54
C ALA A 127 7.80 -18.07 12.06
N LEU A 128 6.69 -17.94 12.78
CA LEU A 128 6.67 -17.91 14.24
C LEU A 128 6.72 -19.34 14.86
N GLY A 129 6.83 -20.38 14.03
CA GLY A 129 6.84 -21.76 14.51
C GLY A 129 5.52 -22.21 15.15
N LEU A 130 4.44 -21.48 14.91
CA LEU A 130 3.12 -21.80 15.45
C LEU A 130 2.44 -22.86 14.58
N THR A 131 1.76 -23.81 15.22
CA THR A 131 0.97 -24.81 14.52
C THR A 131 -0.49 -24.33 14.43
N PRO A 132 -1.07 -24.22 13.21
CA PRO A 132 -2.47 -23.92 13.08
C PRO A 132 -3.32 -24.96 13.78
N THR A 133 -4.28 -24.51 14.59
CA THR A 133 -5.29 -25.38 15.16
C THR A 133 -6.60 -25.26 14.39
N GLU A 134 -7.42 -26.28 14.40
CA GLU A 134 -8.76 -26.20 13.83
C GLU A 134 -9.55 -25.09 14.53
N VAL A 135 -10.11 -24.18 13.71
CA VAL A 135 -10.93 -23.07 14.19
C VAL A 135 -12.36 -23.60 14.37
N THR A 136 -12.79 -23.72 15.61
CA THR A 136 -14.18 -24.03 15.95
C THR A 136 -14.87 -22.75 16.44
N GLU A 137 -16.21 -22.76 16.40
CA GLU A 137 -17.02 -21.65 16.91
C GLU A 137 -16.71 -21.36 18.39
N GLU A 138 -16.59 -22.38 19.20
CA GLU A 138 -16.24 -22.27 20.61
C GLU A 138 -14.89 -21.61 20.85
N LYS A 139 -13.86 -22.01 20.09
CA LYS A 139 -12.53 -21.39 20.17
C LYS A 139 -12.53 -19.94 19.73
N LEU A 140 -13.36 -19.62 18.73
CA LEU A 140 -13.48 -18.24 18.25
C LEU A 140 -14.14 -17.35 19.31
N TYR A 141 -15.19 -17.83 19.95
CA TYR A 141 -15.84 -17.11 21.06
C TYR A 141 -14.90 -16.95 22.26
N ALA A 142 -14.20 -18.01 22.65
CA ALA A 142 -13.25 -17.95 23.75
C ALA A 142 -12.11 -16.96 23.48
N ALA A 143 -11.60 -16.92 22.25
CA ALA A 143 -10.60 -15.93 21.85
C ALA A 143 -11.16 -14.50 21.87
N ALA A 144 -12.38 -14.30 21.39
CA ALA A 144 -13.05 -13.00 21.42
C ALA A 144 -13.28 -12.51 22.85
N GLU A 145 -13.76 -13.38 23.74
CA GLU A 145 -13.95 -13.07 25.16
C GLU A 145 -12.64 -12.69 25.84
N TYR A 146 -11.58 -13.47 25.63
CA TYR A 146 -10.25 -13.17 26.13
C TYR A 146 -9.77 -11.79 25.70
N TYR A 147 -9.87 -11.44 24.39
CA TYR A 147 -9.45 -10.14 23.90
C TYR A 147 -10.31 -8.98 24.41
N VAL A 148 -11.61 -9.19 24.62
CA VAL A 148 -12.49 -8.19 25.24
C VAL A 148 -12.08 -7.92 26.69
N GLU A 149 -11.78 -8.95 27.46
CA GLU A 149 -11.30 -8.80 28.83
C GLU A 149 -9.97 -8.05 28.89
N GLU A 150 -9.00 -8.43 28.05
CA GLU A 150 -7.70 -7.75 27.94
C GLU A 150 -7.85 -6.27 27.52
N LEU A 151 -8.70 -6.00 26.52
CA LEU A 151 -8.97 -4.63 26.07
C LEU A 151 -9.60 -3.79 27.18
N ASN A 152 -10.55 -4.34 27.94
CA ASN A 152 -11.17 -3.65 29.06
C ASN A 152 -10.16 -3.39 30.18
N ALA A 153 -9.29 -4.35 30.47
CA ALA A 153 -8.23 -4.20 31.47
C ALA A 153 -7.19 -3.12 31.08
N VAL A 154 -6.87 -2.99 29.80
CA VAL A 154 -5.99 -1.93 29.28
C VAL A 154 -6.72 -0.60 29.29
N SER A 155 -7.97 -0.55 28.79
CA SER A 155 -8.78 0.68 28.74
C SER A 155 -8.97 1.30 30.12
N ALA A 156 -9.16 0.47 31.15
CA ALA A 156 -9.30 0.93 32.53
C ALA A 156 -8.05 1.64 33.11
N LYS A 157 -6.88 1.44 32.48
CA LYS A 157 -5.61 2.07 32.85
C LYS A 157 -5.34 3.39 32.10
N LEU A 158 -6.14 3.69 31.09
CA LEU A 158 -5.99 4.88 30.26
C LEU A 158 -6.82 6.03 30.82
N SER A 159 -6.35 7.26 30.64
CA SER A 159 -7.13 8.45 30.94
C SER A 159 -8.15 8.70 29.84
N HIS A 160 -9.36 9.11 30.22
CA HIS A 160 -10.43 9.44 29.31
C HIS A 160 -10.91 10.89 29.53
N ASP A 161 -11.35 11.56 28.47
CA ASP A 161 -12.00 12.86 28.56
C ASP A 161 -13.47 12.73 28.98
N GLU A 162 -14.18 13.87 29.06
CA GLU A 162 -15.61 13.88 29.45
C GLU A 162 -16.53 13.20 28.43
N GLU A 163 -16.08 13.10 27.17
CA GLU A 163 -16.78 12.40 26.09
C GLU A 163 -16.43 10.90 26.02
N GLY A 164 -15.51 10.41 26.86
CA GLY A 164 -15.08 9.03 26.91
C GLY A 164 -14.00 8.66 25.90
N ASN A 165 -13.37 9.64 25.24
CA ASN A 165 -12.25 9.38 24.35
C ASN A 165 -10.96 9.20 25.16
N VAL A 166 -10.08 8.32 24.68
CA VAL A 166 -8.76 8.12 25.30
C VAL A 166 -7.92 9.39 25.16
N VAL A 167 -7.43 9.91 26.29
CA VAL A 167 -6.45 11.00 26.32
C VAL A 167 -5.06 10.40 26.33
N PRO A 168 -4.26 10.55 25.25
CA PRO A 168 -2.89 10.04 25.22
C PRO A 168 -2.04 10.69 26.33
N GLY A 169 -1.38 9.87 27.13
CA GLY A 169 -0.43 10.35 28.17
C GLY A 169 0.92 10.77 27.60
N HIS A 170 1.13 10.56 26.29
CA HIS A 170 2.39 10.81 25.59
C HIS A 170 2.16 11.64 24.33
N SER A 171 3.16 12.42 23.93
CA SER A 171 3.17 13.06 22.62
C SER A 171 3.26 12.01 21.48
N PHE A 172 2.95 12.44 20.26
CA PHE A 172 3.07 11.55 19.09
C PHE A 172 4.50 11.05 18.90
N GLU A 173 5.48 11.90 19.14
CA GLU A 173 6.90 11.61 19.02
C GLU A 173 7.34 10.56 20.05
N GLU A 174 6.91 10.71 21.31
CA GLU A 174 7.18 9.72 22.37
C GLU A 174 6.53 8.37 22.07
N LEU A 175 5.29 8.37 21.60
CA LEU A 175 4.62 7.12 21.17
C LEU A 175 5.34 6.46 20.00
N ALA A 176 5.84 7.25 19.05
CA ALA A 176 6.61 6.73 17.92
C ALA A 176 7.91 6.07 18.38
N ASP A 177 8.62 6.67 19.34
CA ASP A 177 9.86 6.13 19.92
C ASP A 177 9.60 4.85 20.72
N ILE A 178 8.51 4.80 21.51
CA ILE A 178 8.08 3.61 22.23
C ILE A 178 7.78 2.47 21.26
N LEU A 179 7.01 2.74 20.21
CA LEU A 179 6.66 1.74 19.19
C LEU A 179 7.90 1.22 18.45
N ASN A 180 8.82 2.11 18.07
CA ASN A 180 10.07 1.67 17.44
C ASN A 180 10.88 0.78 18.40
N GLY A 181 11.00 1.14 19.66
CA GLY A 181 11.68 0.33 20.65
C GLY A 181 11.04 -1.05 20.89
N GLU A 182 9.72 -1.18 20.73
CA GLU A 182 9.06 -2.49 20.77
C GLU A 182 9.28 -3.30 19.47
N PHE A 183 9.30 -2.65 18.31
CA PHE A 183 9.62 -3.32 17.04
C PHE A 183 11.07 -3.81 17.00
N ASP A 184 12.01 -3.06 17.55
CA ASP A 184 13.44 -3.45 17.61
C ASP A 184 13.68 -4.70 18.47
N LYS A 185 12.78 -5.00 19.41
CA LYS A 185 12.83 -6.23 20.20
C LYS A 185 12.35 -7.46 19.45
N GLN A 186 11.71 -7.27 18.31
CA GLN A 186 11.19 -8.38 17.49
C GLN A 186 12.31 -8.92 16.61
N GLU A 187 12.63 -10.18 16.79
CA GLU A 187 13.64 -10.90 16.00
C GLU A 187 12.96 -11.71 14.89
N GLY A 188 13.63 -11.84 13.77
CA GLY A 188 13.25 -12.74 12.68
C GLY A 188 13.15 -12.09 11.31
N ASP A 189 13.15 -12.92 10.30
CA ASP A 189 13.18 -12.56 8.87
C ASP A 189 11.90 -11.82 8.37
N TYR A 190 10.88 -11.70 9.22
CA TYR A 190 9.64 -11.02 8.88
C TYR A 190 9.70 -9.52 9.12
N PHE A 191 10.63 -9.07 9.96
CA PHE A 191 10.76 -7.66 10.32
C PHE A 191 11.73 -6.97 9.37
N ALA A 192 11.48 -5.69 9.12
CA ALA A 192 12.20 -4.94 8.10
C ALA A 192 13.70 -4.77 8.40
N GLY A 193 14.10 -4.85 9.67
CA GLY A 193 15.50 -4.65 10.09
C GLY A 193 15.94 -3.19 10.00
N TRP A 194 15.01 -2.24 9.89
CA TRP A 194 15.27 -0.80 9.94
C TRP A 194 14.18 -0.07 10.73
N GLU A 195 14.56 1.04 11.32
CA GLU A 195 13.66 1.91 12.09
C GLU A 195 12.57 2.49 11.18
N VAL A 196 11.30 2.27 11.54
CA VAL A 196 10.15 2.81 10.83
C VAL A 196 9.48 3.89 11.69
N ARG A 197 9.53 5.14 11.24
CA ARG A 197 8.87 6.23 11.96
C ARG A 197 7.40 6.36 11.55
N PRO A 198 6.45 6.21 12.47
CA PRO A 198 5.06 6.50 12.23
C PRO A 198 4.88 7.91 11.69
N LYS A 199 3.89 8.11 10.82
CA LYS A 199 3.60 9.42 10.23
C LYS A 199 2.30 9.96 10.80
N LYS A 200 2.32 11.24 11.17
CA LYS A 200 1.12 11.90 11.67
C LYS A 200 0.11 12.06 10.54
N VAL A 201 -1.11 11.58 10.79
CA VAL A 201 -2.25 11.79 9.89
C VAL A 201 -2.77 13.21 10.09
N VAL A 202 -2.81 14.00 9.02
CA VAL A 202 -3.26 15.40 9.05
C VAL A 202 -4.76 15.51 8.73
N MET A 203 -5.24 14.65 7.83
CA MET A 203 -6.62 14.64 7.36
C MET A 203 -7.39 13.43 7.90
N SER A 204 -7.36 13.21 9.23
CA SER A 204 -7.98 12.05 9.86
C SER A 204 -9.47 11.92 9.55
N VAL A 205 -10.24 13.00 9.65
CA VAL A 205 -11.70 12.99 9.42
C VAL A 205 -12.05 12.60 7.97
N PRO A 206 -11.56 13.29 6.92
CA PRO A 206 -11.84 12.87 5.54
C PRO A 206 -11.36 11.45 5.23
N MET A 207 -10.21 11.02 5.80
CA MET A 207 -9.66 9.70 5.53
C MET A 207 -10.48 8.60 6.20
N SER A 208 -11.00 8.79 7.40
CA SER A 208 -11.88 7.81 8.04
C SER A 208 -13.19 7.60 7.28
N TYR A 209 -13.73 8.62 6.60
CA TYR A 209 -14.89 8.45 5.70
C TYR A 209 -14.56 7.63 4.46
N LEU A 210 -13.30 7.59 4.05
CA LEU A 210 -12.84 6.76 2.93
C LEU A 210 -12.47 5.33 3.36
N GLY A 211 -12.65 4.99 4.64
CA GLY A 211 -12.30 3.67 5.19
C GLY A 211 -10.81 3.41 5.30
N ILE A 212 -10.04 4.48 5.51
CA ILE A 212 -8.58 4.45 5.50
C ILE A 212 -8.06 4.95 6.85
#